data_e0e2bf7a2d6483ec013ffb45d149c0d0
#
_entry.id   e0e2bf7a2d6483ec013ffb45d149c0d0
#
_cell.length_a   1.000
_cell.length_b   1.000
_cell.length_c   1.000
_cell.angle_alpha   90.00
_cell.angle_beta   90.00
_cell.angle_gamma   90.00
#
_symmetry.space_group_name_H-M   'P 1'
#
loop_
_entity.id
_entity.type
_entity.pdbx_description
1 polymer ?
#
loop_
_entity_poly.entity_id
_entity_poly.type
_entity_poly.pdbx_seq_one_letter_code
_entity_poly.pdbx_strand_id
1 'polypeptide(L)'
;MPGAFETYATRFVSPSFGFALGWNYWFNWAITVAAELAAASIVMAYWWPGVPAWMWSVGFLALLFLLNVLSARAYGESEFWFAIIKVTAVIVFLVLGILMIAGIMGTSPGLSHWHRGDAPFVHGFGGIMTVFLIAGFSFQGTELIGIAAGESKDPGKTVPKATRQIFWRIMIFYIGAIAVIGLL
;
A
#
# COMPACT_ATOMS: atom_id res chain seq x y z
N MET A 1 -22.34 -13.41 -7.27
CA MET A 1 -23.12 -12.31 -6.66
C MET A 1 -22.21 -11.11 -6.64
N PRO A 2 -22.51 -10.04 -7.34
CA PRO A 2 -21.83 -8.78 -7.12
C PRO A 2 -22.23 -8.26 -5.75
N GLY A 3 -21.25 -7.94 -4.91
CA GLY A 3 -21.50 -7.39 -3.59
C GLY A 3 -20.21 -7.28 -2.80
N ALA A 4 -20.11 -6.25 -1.95
CA ALA A 4 -19.03 -6.08 -1.00
C ALA A 4 -19.12 -7.11 0.13
N PHE A 5 -18.13 -7.13 1.01
CA PHE A 5 -18.09 -8.01 2.19
C PHE A 5 -19.34 -7.93 3.06
N GLU A 6 -19.99 -6.76 3.10
CA GLU A 6 -21.28 -6.54 3.76
C GLU A 6 -22.36 -7.52 3.27
N THR A 7 -22.49 -7.68 1.95
CA THR A 7 -23.49 -8.57 1.35
C THR A 7 -23.26 -10.02 1.75
N TYR A 8 -22.02 -10.47 1.75
CA TYR A 8 -21.68 -11.83 2.21
C TYR A 8 -21.93 -11.99 3.70
N ALA A 9 -21.51 -11.02 4.50
CA ALA A 9 -21.73 -11.06 5.95
C ALA A 9 -23.22 -11.03 6.32
N THR A 10 -24.02 -10.22 5.65
CA THR A 10 -25.49 -10.18 5.84
C THR A 10 -26.14 -11.52 5.53
N ARG A 11 -25.68 -12.19 4.47
CA ARG A 11 -26.26 -13.45 4.03
C ARG A 11 -25.84 -14.65 4.86
N PHE A 12 -24.55 -14.73 5.23
CA PHE A 12 -23.98 -15.93 5.85
C PHE A 12 -23.81 -15.84 7.37
N VAL A 13 -23.88 -14.63 7.94
CA VAL A 13 -23.76 -14.41 9.39
C VAL A 13 -25.05 -13.81 9.95
N SER A 14 -25.28 -12.53 9.74
CA SER A 14 -26.52 -11.83 10.14
C SER A 14 -26.59 -10.43 9.51
N PRO A 15 -27.81 -9.86 9.37
CA PRO A 15 -27.97 -8.48 8.89
C PRO A 15 -27.25 -7.45 9.75
N SER A 16 -27.26 -7.60 11.07
CA SER A 16 -26.59 -6.68 12.00
C SER A 16 -25.06 -6.71 11.83
N PHE A 17 -24.51 -7.91 11.66
CA PHE A 17 -23.07 -8.06 11.42
C PHE A 17 -22.66 -7.49 10.05
N GLY A 18 -23.47 -7.72 9.00
CA GLY A 18 -23.25 -7.12 7.69
C GLY A 18 -23.25 -5.60 7.73
N PHE A 19 -24.22 -5.00 8.41
CA PHE A 19 -24.29 -3.54 8.60
C PHE A 19 -23.04 -3.01 9.31
N ALA A 20 -22.64 -3.61 10.43
CA ALA A 20 -21.44 -3.21 11.16
C ALA A 20 -20.17 -3.34 10.31
N LEU A 21 -20.04 -4.42 9.54
CA LEU A 21 -18.91 -4.63 8.64
C LEU A 21 -18.85 -3.60 7.52
N GLY A 22 -20.01 -3.25 6.93
CA GLY A 22 -20.10 -2.23 5.89
C GLY A 22 -19.63 -0.85 6.38
N TRP A 23 -20.09 -0.44 7.56
CA TRP A 23 -19.64 0.80 8.17
C TRP A 23 -18.17 0.79 8.55
N ASN A 24 -17.68 -0.32 9.11
CA ASN A 24 -16.27 -0.47 9.44
C ASN A 24 -15.39 -0.37 8.19
N TYR A 25 -15.80 -1.02 7.09
CA TYR A 25 -15.07 -1.01 5.84
C TYR A 25 -15.03 0.39 5.20
N TRP A 26 -16.18 1.11 5.21
CA TRP A 26 -16.23 2.48 4.75
C TRP A 26 -15.32 3.41 5.58
N PHE A 27 -15.41 3.31 6.91
CA PHE A 27 -14.59 4.11 7.83
C PHE A 27 -13.10 3.84 7.63
N ASN A 28 -12.72 2.58 7.47
CA ASN A 28 -11.36 2.18 7.19
C ASN A 28 -10.80 2.89 5.94
N TRP A 29 -11.54 2.90 4.83
CA TRP A 29 -11.12 3.58 3.61
C TRP A 29 -11.10 5.11 3.75
N ALA A 30 -12.04 5.70 4.45
CA ALA A 30 -12.05 7.14 4.71
C ALA A 30 -10.82 7.59 5.50
N ILE A 31 -10.46 6.85 6.56
CA ILE A 31 -9.25 7.12 7.35
C ILE A 31 -7.97 6.87 6.53
N THR A 32 -7.96 5.85 5.68
CA THR A 32 -6.83 5.57 4.79
C THR A 32 -6.54 6.74 3.87
N VAL A 33 -7.56 7.29 3.20
CA VAL A 33 -7.40 8.48 2.35
C VAL A 33 -6.82 9.65 3.15
N ALA A 34 -7.32 9.89 4.35
CA ALA A 34 -6.81 10.97 5.22
C ALA A 34 -5.33 10.75 5.60
N ALA A 35 -4.96 9.52 5.95
CA ALA A 35 -3.58 9.16 6.31
C ALA A 35 -2.63 9.30 5.11
N GLU A 36 -3.05 8.86 3.92
CA GLU A 36 -2.26 9.00 2.69
C GLU A 36 -2.06 10.47 2.28
N LEU A 37 -3.09 11.31 2.42
CA LEU A 37 -2.97 12.75 2.18
C LEU A 37 -1.99 13.41 3.15
N ALA A 38 -2.03 13.01 4.43
CA ALA A 38 -1.07 13.48 5.42
C ALA A 38 0.36 13.02 5.08
N ALA A 39 0.55 11.76 4.73
CA ALA A 39 1.85 11.24 4.31
C ALA A 39 2.38 11.95 3.05
N ALA A 40 1.53 12.17 2.05
CA ALA A 40 1.89 12.89 0.83
C ALA A 40 2.33 14.33 1.15
N SER A 41 1.65 15.01 2.07
CA SER A 41 2.03 16.37 2.48
C SER A 41 3.40 16.42 3.17
N ILE A 42 3.77 15.41 3.94
CA ILE A 42 5.11 15.29 4.56
C ILE A 42 6.18 15.13 3.46
N VAL A 43 5.93 14.31 2.46
CA VAL A 43 6.85 14.13 1.32
C VAL A 43 7.02 15.45 0.56
N MET A 44 5.94 16.18 0.32
CA MET A 44 5.99 17.48 -0.37
C MET A 44 6.75 18.55 0.44
N ALA A 45 6.69 18.50 1.76
CA ALA A 45 7.43 19.39 2.64
C ALA A 45 8.97 19.26 2.49
N TYR A 46 9.46 18.10 2.05
CA TYR A 46 10.87 17.92 1.72
C TYR A 46 11.33 18.81 0.55
N TRP A 47 10.47 18.97 -0.46
CA TRP A 47 10.76 19.76 -1.65
C TRP A 47 10.38 21.23 -1.48
N TRP A 48 9.29 21.51 -0.78
CA TRP A 48 8.73 22.84 -0.56
C TRP A 48 8.39 23.08 0.92
N PRO A 49 9.41 23.27 1.78
CA PRO A 49 9.20 23.40 3.23
C PRO A 49 8.42 24.66 3.64
N GLY A 50 8.34 25.67 2.77
CA GLY A 50 7.57 26.90 3.04
C GLY A 50 6.07 26.81 2.77
N VAL A 51 5.58 25.69 2.20
CA VAL A 51 4.15 25.51 1.89
C VAL A 51 3.48 24.74 3.02
N PRO A 52 2.40 25.27 3.62
CA PRO A 52 1.66 24.58 4.68
C PRO A 52 1.14 23.22 4.21
N ALA A 53 1.25 22.18 5.05
CA ALA A 53 0.85 20.80 4.75
C ALA A 53 -0.61 20.66 4.28
N TRP A 54 -1.53 21.46 4.86
CA TRP A 54 -2.94 21.42 4.49
C TRP A 54 -3.20 21.82 3.03
N MET A 55 -2.38 22.72 2.44
CA MET A 55 -2.52 23.12 1.03
C MET A 55 -2.24 21.93 0.10
N TRP A 56 -1.25 21.13 0.43
CA TRP A 56 -0.96 19.89 -0.32
C TRP A 56 -2.08 18.86 -0.18
N SER A 57 -2.56 18.67 1.04
CA SER A 57 -3.66 17.72 1.29
C SER A 57 -4.94 18.13 0.54
N VAL A 58 -5.31 19.41 0.57
CA VAL A 58 -6.48 19.92 -0.18
C VAL A 58 -6.27 19.81 -1.68
N GLY A 59 -5.07 20.15 -2.19
CA GLY A 59 -4.74 20.04 -3.60
C GLY A 59 -4.84 18.61 -4.13
N PHE A 60 -4.27 17.64 -3.41
CA PHE A 60 -4.36 16.23 -3.78
C PHE A 60 -5.78 15.68 -3.65
N LEU A 61 -6.53 16.07 -2.60
CA LEU A 61 -7.92 15.67 -2.46
C LEU A 61 -8.78 16.22 -3.62
N ALA A 62 -8.58 17.48 -4.00
CA ALA A 62 -9.27 18.07 -5.14
C ALA A 62 -8.92 17.37 -6.46
N LEU A 63 -7.65 17.01 -6.67
CA LEU A 63 -7.21 16.25 -7.83
C LEU A 63 -7.88 14.88 -7.88
N LEU A 64 -7.88 14.13 -6.78
CA LEU A 64 -8.54 12.83 -6.68
C LEU A 64 -10.04 12.94 -6.92
N PHE A 65 -10.68 13.96 -6.36
CA PHE A 65 -12.10 14.23 -6.58
C PHE A 65 -12.39 14.48 -8.07
N LEU A 66 -11.63 15.34 -8.72
CA LEU A 66 -11.79 15.63 -10.15
C LEU A 66 -11.63 14.37 -11.00
N LEU A 67 -10.60 13.56 -10.73
CA LEU A 67 -10.39 12.29 -11.45
C LEU A 67 -11.57 11.33 -11.29
N ASN A 68 -12.20 11.28 -10.12
CA ASN A 68 -13.36 10.44 -9.87
C ASN A 68 -14.65 10.96 -10.56
N VAL A 69 -14.79 12.29 -10.70
CA VAL A 69 -15.98 12.90 -11.30
C VAL A 69 -15.95 12.85 -12.83
N LEU A 70 -14.77 12.89 -13.45
CA LEU A 70 -14.62 13.06 -14.90
C LEU A 70 -15.24 11.91 -15.70
N SER A 71 -14.77 10.69 -15.53
CA SER A 71 -15.39 9.48 -16.12
C SER A 71 -14.70 8.21 -15.65
N ALA A 72 -15.41 7.08 -15.69
CA ALA A 72 -14.84 5.77 -15.40
C ALA A 72 -13.64 5.41 -16.30
N ARG A 73 -13.64 5.88 -17.55
CA ARG A 73 -12.53 5.66 -18.49
C ARG A 73 -11.29 6.47 -18.13
N ALA A 74 -11.46 7.77 -17.83
CA ALA A 74 -10.36 8.64 -17.43
C ALA A 74 -9.76 8.18 -16.08
N TYR A 75 -10.60 7.71 -15.15
CA TYR A 75 -10.15 7.11 -13.89
C TYR A 75 -9.31 5.86 -14.14
N GLY A 76 -9.78 4.92 -14.96
CA GLY A 76 -9.03 3.69 -15.27
C GLY A 76 -7.69 3.96 -16.00
N GLU A 77 -7.64 4.93 -16.91
CA GLU A 77 -6.39 5.36 -17.53
C GLU A 77 -5.41 5.98 -16.52
N SER A 78 -5.89 6.82 -15.63
CA SER A 78 -5.07 7.43 -14.56
C SER A 78 -4.51 6.38 -13.63
N GLU A 79 -5.33 5.43 -13.19
CA GLU A 79 -4.91 4.32 -12.32
C GLU A 79 -3.81 3.47 -12.97
N PHE A 80 -3.94 3.17 -14.26
CA PHE A 80 -2.94 2.44 -15.02
C PHE A 80 -1.58 3.18 -15.03
N TRP A 81 -1.56 4.48 -15.33
CA TRP A 81 -0.34 5.26 -15.34
C TRP A 81 0.30 5.40 -13.95
N PHE A 82 -0.50 5.65 -12.92
CA PHE A 82 -0.02 5.69 -11.55
C PHE A 82 0.55 4.34 -11.09
N ALA A 83 -0.06 3.23 -11.50
CA ALA A 83 0.46 1.91 -11.21
C ALA A 83 1.82 1.67 -11.88
N ILE A 84 2.01 2.08 -13.14
CA ILE A 84 3.29 1.97 -13.85
C ILE A 84 4.37 2.81 -13.15
N ILE A 85 4.06 4.08 -12.82
CA ILE A 85 5.01 4.97 -12.12
C ILE A 85 5.45 4.33 -10.79
N LYS A 86 4.49 3.83 -10.00
CA LYS A 86 4.75 3.18 -8.71
C LYS A 86 5.64 1.94 -8.88
N VAL A 87 5.32 1.06 -9.80
CA VAL A 87 6.09 -0.16 -10.05
C VAL A 87 7.50 0.17 -10.53
N THR A 88 7.63 1.11 -11.46
CA THR A 88 8.92 1.55 -11.98
C THR A 88 9.79 2.15 -10.88
N ALA A 89 9.23 3.02 -10.04
CA ALA A 89 9.95 3.62 -8.93
C ALA A 89 10.51 2.57 -7.96
N VAL A 90 9.69 1.56 -7.61
CA VAL A 90 10.14 0.48 -6.71
C VAL A 90 11.22 -0.39 -7.37
N ILE A 91 11.09 -0.72 -8.67
CA ILE A 91 12.11 -1.49 -9.39
C ILE A 91 13.43 -0.72 -9.44
N VAL A 92 13.38 0.57 -9.78
CA VAL A 92 14.58 1.44 -9.79
C VAL A 92 15.22 1.48 -8.41
N PHE A 93 14.43 1.66 -7.36
CA PHE A 93 14.91 1.64 -5.98
C PHE A 93 15.60 0.31 -5.63
N LEU A 94 14.99 -0.83 -5.96
CA LEU A 94 15.57 -2.14 -5.69
C LEU A 94 16.89 -2.35 -6.46
N VAL A 95 16.92 -1.98 -7.73
CA VAL A 95 18.13 -2.10 -8.57
C VAL A 95 19.26 -1.24 -8.01
N LEU A 96 18.99 0.04 -7.74
CA LEU A 96 19.99 0.95 -7.19
C LEU A 96 20.45 0.50 -5.80
N GLY A 97 19.54 0.07 -4.94
CA GLY A 97 19.87 -0.44 -3.61
C GLY A 97 20.76 -1.69 -3.67
N ILE A 98 20.46 -2.63 -4.55
CA ILE A 98 21.31 -3.83 -4.75
C ILE A 98 22.69 -3.43 -5.26
N LEU A 99 22.79 -2.49 -6.20
CA LEU A 99 24.08 -1.99 -6.71
C LEU A 99 24.90 -1.31 -5.61
N MET A 100 24.25 -0.57 -4.72
CA MET A 100 24.91 0.04 -3.55
C MET A 100 25.41 -1.03 -2.56
N ILE A 101 24.56 -2.01 -2.23
CA ILE A 101 24.92 -3.12 -1.33
C ILE A 101 26.09 -3.94 -1.91
N ALA A 102 26.10 -4.15 -3.23
CA ALA A 102 27.19 -4.84 -3.92
C ALA A 102 28.48 -4.01 -4.00
N GLY A 103 28.50 -2.76 -3.57
CA GLY A 103 29.68 -1.88 -3.60
C GLY A 103 30.01 -1.31 -4.98
N ILE A 104 29.14 -1.48 -5.99
CA ILE A 104 29.36 -0.98 -7.35
C ILE A 104 29.29 0.55 -7.40
N MET A 105 28.47 1.15 -6.54
CA MET A 105 28.27 2.61 -6.45
C MET A 105 29.06 3.28 -5.32
N GLY A 106 29.97 2.57 -4.65
CA GLY A 106 30.77 3.09 -3.55
C GLY A 106 31.16 2.01 -2.53
N THR A 107 31.44 2.42 -1.30
CA THR A 107 31.72 1.47 -0.20
C THR A 107 30.44 0.73 0.19
N SER A 108 30.48 -0.61 0.10
CA SER A 108 29.37 -1.44 0.56
C SER A 108 29.17 -1.30 2.07
N PRO A 109 27.95 -1.04 2.57
CA PRO A 109 27.67 -1.03 3.99
C PRO A 109 27.76 -2.44 4.61
N GLY A 110 27.69 -3.48 3.79
CA GLY A 110 27.68 -4.88 4.24
C GLY A 110 26.48 -5.17 5.15
N LEU A 111 26.69 -6.00 6.18
CA LEU A 111 25.69 -6.31 7.21
C LEU A 111 25.84 -5.46 8.47
N SER A 112 26.61 -4.36 8.41
CA SER A 112 26.95 -3.56 9.59
C SER A 112 25.71 -2.96 10.28
N HIS A 113 24.68 -2.61 9.52
CA HIS A 113 23.45 -2.04 10.06
C HIS A 113 22.59 -3.06 10.82
N TRP A 114 22.72 -4.34 10.53
CA TRP A 114 22.01 -5.42 11.23
C TRP A 114 22.59 -5.78 12.60
N HIS A 115 23.75 -5.22 12.95
CA HIS A 115 24.44 -5.46 14.21
C HIS A 115 24.68 -4.17 15.02
N ARG A 116 24.04 -3.06 14.63
CA ARG A 116 24.14 -1.80 15.36
C ARG A 116 23.15 -1.74 16.52
N GLY A 117 23.64 -1.40 17.70
CA GLY A 117 22.82 -1.24 18.90
C GLY A 117 22.05 -2.51 19.24
N ASP A 118 20.74 -2.39 19.47
CA ASP A 118 19.85 -3.49 19.81
C ASP A 118 19.27 -4.23 18.57
N ALA A 119 19.84 -4.00 17.39
CA ALA A 119 19.43 -4.73 16.19
C ALA A 119 19.64 -6.26 16.36
N PRO A 120 18.80 -7.12 15.74
CA PRO A 120 17.68 -6.78 14.85
C PRO A 120 16.36 -6.46 15.56
N PHE A 121 16.26 -6.59 16.88
CA PHE A 121 14.99 -6.44 17.63
C PHE A 121 15.00 -5.19 18.49
N VAL A 122 15.12 -4.03 17.86
CA VAL A 122 15.11 -2.73 18.53
C VAL A 122 13.83 -2.57 19.36
N HIS A 123 13.97 -2.19 20.64
CA HIS A 123 12.89 -2.12 21.64
C HIS A 123 12.19 -3.46 21.94
N GLY A 124 12.81 -4.59 21.63
CA GLY A 124 12.31 -5.92 21.98
C GLY A 124 10.90 -6.21 21.47
N PHE A 125 10.11 -6.91 22.28
CA PHE A 125 8.74 -7.32 21.88
C PHE A 125 7.79 -6.14 21.61
N GLY A 126 7.92 -5.04 22.36
CA GLY A 126 7.12 -3.82 22.12
C GLY A 126 7.37 -3.22 20.74
N GLY A 127 8.63 -3.19 20.30
CA GLY A 127 9.00 -2.76 18.94
C GLY A 127 8.37 -3.65 17.86
N ILE A 128 8.41 -4.97 18.05
CA ILE A 128 7.78 -5.94 17.12
C ILE A 128 6.27 -5.67 17.00
N MET A 129 5.57 -5.46 18.11
CA MET A 129 4.12 -5.17 18.09
C MET A 129 3.81 -3.87 17.37
N THR A 130 4.60 -2.83 17.56
CA THR A 130 4.45 -1.56 16.84
C THR A 130 4.64 -1.74 15.34
N VAL A 131 5.67 -2.48 14.92
CA VAL A 131 5.91 -2.79 13.51
C VAL A 131 4.77 -3.62 12.92
N PHE A 132 4.20 -4.56 13.66
CA PHE A 132 3.05 -5.36 13.22
C PHE A 132 1.83 -4.49 12.89
N LEU A 133 1.54 -3.48 13.70
CA LEU A 133 0.44 -2.53 13.45
C LEU A 133 0.66 -1.74 12.14
N ILE A 134 1.89 -1.23 11.95
CA ILE A 134 2.26 -0.47 10.74
C ILE A 134 2.26 -1.38 9.50
N ALA A 135 2.84 -2.58 9.63
CA ALA A 135 2.89 -3.56 8.55
C ALA A 135 1.48 -4.02 8.12
N GLY A 136 0.55 -4.18 9.07
CA GLY A 136 -0.85 -4.50 8.78
C GLY A 136 -1.49 -3.53 7.82
N PHE A 137 -1.24 -2.23 8.00
CA PHE A 137 -1.71 -1.19 7.08
C PHE A 137 -1.15 -1.37 5.64
N SER A 138 0.10 -1.80 5.52
CA SER A 138 0.75 -2.00 4.21
C SER A 138 0.12 -3.11 3.37
N PHE A 139 -0.60 -4.05 3.99
CA PHE A 139 -1.30 -5.13 3.30
C PHE A 139 -2.75 -4.80 2.94
N GLN A 140 -3.25 -3.63 3.34
CA GLN A 140 -4.58 -3.15 2.99
C GLN A 140 -4.76 -3.07 1.47
N GLY A 141 -5.93 -3.45 0.98
CA GLY A 141 -6.27 -3.50 -0.44
C GLY A 141 -6.02 -4.88 -1.09
N THR A 142 -5.34 -5.80 -0.42
CA THR A 142 -5.20 -7.18 -0.93
C THR A 142 -6.53 -7.93 -0.94
N GLU A 143 -7.43 -7.59 -0.04
CA GLU A 143 -8.79 -8.13 0.08
C GLU A 143 -9.70 -7.74 -1.09
N LEU A 144 -9.37 -6.70 -1.86
CA LEU A 144 -10.16 -6.24 -3.01
C LEU A 144 -10.33 -7.32 -4.08
N ILE A 145 -9.46 -8.33 -4.12
CA ILE A 145 -9.65 -9.50 -4.97
C ILE A 145 -10.98 -10.20 -4.67
N GLY A 146 -11.36 -10.28 -3.39
CA GLY A 146 -12.61 -10.89 -2.97
C GLY A 146 -13.83 -10.15 -3.51
N ILE A 147 -13.76 -8.83 -3.61
CA ILE A 147 -14.81 -7.99 -4.21
C ILE A 147 -14.82 -8.16 -5.73
N ALA A 148 -13.66 -8.02 -6.37
CA ALA A 148 -13.50 -8.15 -7.82
C ALA A 148 -13.87 -9.55 -8.35
N ALA A 149 -13.76 -10.57 -7.51
CA ALA A 149 -14.20 -11.92 -7.85
C ALA A 149 -15.69 -12.00 -8.20
N GLY A 150 -16.53 -11.21 -7.50
CA GLY A 150 -17.97 -11.14 -7.76
C GLY A 150 -18.33 -10.49 -9.09
N GLU A 151 -17.43 -9.67 -9.65
CA GLU A 151 -17.62 -8.94 -10.90
C GLU A 151 -16.93 -9.62 -12.10
N SER A 152 -16.12 -10.64 -11.84
CA SER A 152 -15.34 -11.35 -12.86
C SER A 152 -16.24 -12.29 -13.70
N LYS A 153 -15.97 -12.35 -15.02
CA LYS A 153 -16.67 -13.27 -15.93
C LYS A 153 -16.33 -14.75 -15.64
N ASP A 154 -15.13 -15.04 -15.17
CA ASP A 154 -14.67 -16.40 -14.83
C ASP A 154 -13.86 -16.35 -13.52
N PRO A 155 -14.53 -16.30 -12.35
CA PRO A 155 -13.88 -16.21 -11.06
C PRO A 155 -12.93 -17.37 -10.78
N GLY A 156 -13.27 -18.56 -11.26
CA GLY A 156 -12.49 -19.79 -11.05
C GLY A 156 -11.07 -19.72 -11.61
N LYS A 157 -10.86 -18.98 -12.69
CA LYS A 157 -9.54 -18.76 -13.29
C LYS A 157 -8.90 -17.43 -12.85
N THR A 158 -9.71 -16.38 -12.75
CA THR A 158 -9.22 -15.03 -12.48
C THR A 158 -8.70 -14.88 -11.05
N VAL A 159 -9.42 -15.40 -10.05
CA VAL A 159 -9.04 -15.27 -8.64
C VAL A 159 -7.72 -15.96 -8.30
N PRO A 160 -7.47 -17.24 -8.67
CA PRO A 160 -6.19 -17.87 -8.39
C PRO A 160 -5.01 -17.16 -9.06
N LYS A 161 -5.20 -16.65 -10.29
CA LYS A 161 -4.18 -15.89 -11.01
C LYS A 161 -3.88 -14.58 -10.30
N ALA A 162 -4.89 -13.83 -9.91
CA ALA A 162 -4.75 -12.57 -9.18
C ALA A 162 -4.07 -12.77 -7.81
N THR A 163 -4.47 -13.79 -7.05
CA THR A 163 -3.86 -14.14 -5.76
C THR A 163 -2.38 -14.45 -5.91
N ARG A 164 -2.00 -15.24 -6.93
CA ARG A 164 -0.59 -15.53 -7.20
C ARG A 164 0.21 -14.29 -7.60
N GLN A 165 -0.38 -13.38 -8.36
CA GLN A 165 0.26 -12.11 -8.73
C GLN A 165 0.48 -11.21 -7.50
N ILE A 166 -0.49 -11.13 -6.60
CA ILE A 166 -0.34 -10.37 -5.35
C ILE A 166 0.73 -10.99 -4.47
N PHE A 167 0.76 -12.30 -4.32
CA PHE A 167 1.80 -12.98 -3.55
C PHE A 167 3.20 -12.58 -4.03
N TRP A 168 3.48 -12.69 -5.31
CA TRP A 168 4.79 -12.31 -5.87
C TRP A 168 5.07 -10.82 -5.75
N ARG A 169 4.04 -9.99 -5.89
CA ARG A 169 4.18 -8.54 -5.69
C ARG A 169 4.57 -8.19 -4.26
N ILE A 170 3.96 -8.85 -3.28
CA ILE A 170 4.31 -8.68 -1.87
C ILE A 170 5.76 -9.16 -1.63
N MET A 171 6.11 -10.35 -2.09
CA MET A 171 7.45 -10.91 -1.91
C MET A 171 8.54 -10.00 -2.48
N ILE A 172 8.35 -9.49 -3.69
CA ILE A 172 9.37 -8.68 -4.38
C ILE A 172 9.37 -7.24 -3.86
N PHE A 173 8.21 -6.59 -3.81
CA PHE A 173 8.16 -5.15 -3.55
C PHE A 173 8.19 -4.82 -2.07
N TYR A 174 7.55 -5.61 -1.22
CA TYR A 174 7.56 -5.33 0.23
C TYR A 174 8.78 -5.94 0.89
N ILE A 175 8.97 -7.25 0.79
CA ILE A 175 10.10 -7.92 1.46
C ILE A 175 11.42 -7.48 0.83
N GLY A 176 11.49 -7.38 -0.51
CA GLY A 176 12.69 -6.89 -1.19
C GLY A 176 13.03 -5.46 -0.82
N ALA A 177 12.06 -4.54 -0.79
CA ALA A 177 12.30 -3.16 -0.40
C ALA A 177 12.74 -3.03 1.06
N ILE A 178 12.08 -3.74 1.99
CA ILE A 178 12.47 -3.74 3.40
C ILE A 178 13.88 -4.32 3.60
N ALA A 179 14.22 -5.39 2.88
CA ALA A 179 15.56 -5.97 2.94
C ALA A 179 16.62 -4.99 2.44
N VAL A 180 16.37 -4.29 1.34
CA VAL A 180 17.27 -3.26 0.80
C VAL A 180 17.41 -2.10 1.77
N ILE A 181 16.32 -1.57 2.33
CA ILE A 181 16.34 -0.47 3.31
C ILE A 181 17.10 -0.88 4.57
N GLY A 182 16.92 -2.11 5.04
CA GLY A 182 17.59 -2.60 6.25
C GLY A 182 19.08 -2.88 6.07
N LEU A 183 19.58 -2.97 4.82
CA LEU A 183 20.99 -3.18 4.51
C LEU A 183 21.71 -1.87 4.14
N LEU A 184 20.99 -0.82 3.73
CA LEU A 184 21.53 0.51 3.43
C LEU A 184 21.57 1.41 4.65
#